data_164cce7bd3b47660e0ec70f1215dca58
#
_entry.id   164cce7bd3b47660e0ec70f1215dca58
#
_cell.length_a   1.000
_cell.length_b   1.000
_cell.length_c   1.000
_cell.angle_alpha   90.00
_cell.angle_beta   90.00
_cell.angle_gamma   90.00
#
_symmetry.space_group_name_H-M   'P 1'
#
loop_
_entity.id
_entity.type
_entity.pdbx_description
1 polymer ?
#
loop_
_entity_poly.entity_id
_entity_poly.type
_entity_poly.pdbx_seq_one_letter_code
_entity_poly.pdbx_strand_id
1 'polypeptide(L)'
;PFIWHPNMEVTEPGSVNYFQEGMQIERETFQEEYNTQLEAGGELPQGFRANPVYLPAPHEVAIAFYTSFTTEPRRRSEQWLHESLWHSIQIIFWGFTLSSILGVPLGILSGTFAAVSRLHEPFIEFFRYLPAPAFGALAVAILGIYDGPKIAIIFIGTFFQQVLVI
;
A
#
# COMPACT_ATOMS: atom_id res chain seq x y z
N PRO A 1 -9.82 6.62 -22.93
CA PRO A 1 -9.13 5.33 -23.00
C PRO A 1 -7.62 5.49 -23.08
N PHE A 2 -7.06 6.47 -23.82
CA PHE A 2 -5.61 6.66 -23.96
C PHE A 2 -4.91 7.10 -22.66
N ILE A 3 -5.59 7.85 -21.80
CA ILE A 3 -5.06 8.37 -20.53
C ILE A 3 -4.77 7.24 -19.54
N TRP A 4 -5.61 6.20 -19.55
CA TRP A 4 -5.55 5.12 -18.56
C TRP A 4 -4.65 3.96 -18.96
N HIS A 5 -4.48 3.72 -20.27
CA HIS A 5 -3.66 2.67 -20.84
C HIS A 5 -2.80 3.22 -21.97
N PRO A 6 -1.79 4.03 -21.66
CA PRO A 6 -0.91 4.61 -22.67
C PRO A 6 -0.04 3.56 -23.37
N ASN A 7 0.27 2.45 -22.69
CA ASN A 7 1.21 1.44 -23.14
C ASN A 7 0.52 0.13 -23.54
N MET A 8 1.14 -0.56 -24.49
CA MET A 8 0.85 -1.93 -24.87
C MET A 8 1.99 -2.83 -24.42
N GLU A 9 1.67 -4.00 -23.91
CA GLU A 9 2.66 -5.05 -23.60
C GLU A 9 2.67 -6.04 -24.77
N VAL A 10 3.86 -6.23 -25.35
CA VAL A 10 4.07 -7.10 -26.50
C VAL A 10 4.03 -8.55 -26.05
N THR A 11 3.15 -9.36 -26.68
CA THR A 11 3.08 -10.80 -26.45
C THR A 11 3.89 -11.56 -27.50
N GLU A 12 3.74 -11.13 -28.76
CA GLU A 12 4.49 -11.68 -29.89
C GLU A 12 5.06 -10.52 -30.71
N PRO A 13 6.38 -10.46 -30.92
CA PRO A 13 7.03 -9.36 -31.62
C PRO A 13 6.73 -9.33 -33.12
N GLY A 14 6.28 -10.41 -33.73
CA GLY A 14 6.10 -10.53 -35.16
C GLY A 14 7.40 -10.26 -35.93
N SER A 15 7.31 -9.54 -37.05
CA SER A 15 8.48 -9.15 -37.87
C SER A 15 9.19 -7.89 -37.38
N VAL A 16 8.83 -7.34 -36.21
CA VAL A 16 9.44 -6.12 -35.67
C VAL A 16 10.68 -6.46 -34.84
N ASN A 17 11.87 -6.20 -35.40
CA ASN A 17 13.16 -6.65 -34.85
C ASN A 17 13.51 -6.10 -33.44
N TYR A 18 12.94 -4.97 -33.02
CA TYR A 18 13.24 -4.36 -31.72
C TYR A 18 12.17 -4.62 -30.67
N PHE A 19 11.05 -5.27 -31.03
CA PHE A 19 10.06 -5.71 -30.07
C PHE A 19 10.57 -6.98 -29.37
N GLN A 20 10.36 -7.03 -28.06
CA GLN A 20 10.65 -8.21 -27.23
C GLN A 20 9.40 -8.61 -26.47
N GLU A 21 9.23 -9.89 -26.22
CA GLU A 21 8.13 -10.41 -25.41
C GLU A 21 8.17 -9.81 -23.99
N GLY A 22 7.04 -9.30 -23.52
CA GLY A 22 6.92 -8.59 -22.24
C GLY A 22 7.35 -7.13 -22.26
N MET A 23 7.82 -6.60 -23.40
CA MET A 23 8.19 -5.20 -23.52
C MET A 23 6.95 -4.30 -23.51
N GLN A 24 7.01 -3.22 -22.72
CA GLN A 24 5.96 -2.21 -22.71
C GLN A 24 6.33 -1.05 -23.64
N ILE A 25 5.48 -0.81 -24.62
CA ILE A 25 5.67 0.17 -25.67
C ILE A 25 4.49 1.12 -25.70
N GLU A 26 4.73 2.38 -26.03
CA GLU A 26 3.68 3.36 -26.20
C GLU A 26 2.69 2.89 -27.31
N ARG A 27 1.43 3.05 -27.04
CA ARG A 27 0.36 2.51 -27.90
C ARG A 27 0.40 3.09 -29.33
N GLU A 28 0.80 4.36 -29.46
CA GLU A 28 0.93 4.98 -30.76
C GLU A 28 2.02 4.30 -31.59
N THR A 29 3.20 4.11 -31.01
CA THR A 29 4.31 3.41 -31.65
C THR A 29 3.95 1.96 -32.00
N PHE A 30 3.25 1.26 -31.10
CA PHE A 30 2.79 -0.10 -31.38
C PHE A 30 1.84 -0.15 -32.59
N GLN A 31 0.92 0.83 -32.70
CA GLN A 31 -0.02 0.89 -33.81
C GLN A 31 0.64 1.30 -35.13
N GLU A 32 1.61 2.18 -35.10
CA GLU A 32 2.41 2.56 -36.28
C GLU A 32 3.15 1.34 -36.83
N GLU A 33 3.83 0.59 -35.97
CA GLU A 33 4.53 -0.63 -36.38
C GLU A 33 3.58 -1.72 -36.87
N TYR A 34 2.44 -1.88 -36.20
CA TYR A 34 1.42 -2.81 -36.64
C TYR A 34 0.93 -2.50 -38.06
N ASN A 35 0.66 -1.22 -38.36
CA ASN A 35 0.23 -0.78 -39.70
C ASN A 35 1.34 -0.94 -40.74
N THR A 36 2.60 -0.65 -40.37
CA THR A 36 3.77 -0.81 -41.24
C THR A 36 3.96 -2.28 -41.62
N GLN A 37 3.84 -3.21 -40.68
CA GLN A 37 3.94 -4.63 -40.95
C GLN A 37 2.75 -5.17 -41.75
N LEU A 38 1.57 -4.60 -41.55
CA LEU A 38 0.38 -4.93 -42.33
C LEU A 38 0.55 -4.56 -43.80
N GLU A 39 1.12 -3.39 -44.10
CA GLU A 39 1.40 -2.93 -45.46
C GLU A 39 2.57 -3.71 -46.11
N ALA A 40 3.58 -4.10 -45.32
CA ALA A 40 4.73 -4.88 -45.77
C ALA A 40 4.43 -6.37 -45.97
N GLY A 41 3.26 -6.86 -45.51
CA GLY A 41 2.91 -8.29 -45.56
C GLY A 41 3.75 -9.16 -44.58
N GLY A 42 4.32 -8.58 -43.55
CA GLY A 42 5.07 -9.24 -42.49
C GLY A 42 4.17 -9.87 -41.43
N GLU A 43 4.78 -10.59 -40.47
CA GLU A 43 4.06 -11.08 -39.29
C GLU A 43 3.71 -9.91 -38.37
N LEU A 44 2.42 -9.83 -38.02
CA LEU A 44 1.88 -8.73 -37.21
C LEU A 44 2.27 -8.89 -35.74
N PRO A 45 2.74 -7.84 -35.06
CA PRO A 45 2.97 -7.88 -33.62
C PRO A 45 1.66 -8.02 -32.87
N GLN A 46 1.65 -8.86 -31.84
CA GLN A 46 0.50 -9.05 -30.95
C GLN A 46 0.83 -8.49 -29.57
N GLY A 47 -0.16 -7.89 -28.92
CA GLY A 47 -0.01 -7.34 -27.60
C GLY A 47 -1.37 -7.01 -26.96
N PHE A 48 -1.36 -6.84 -25.67
CA PHE A 48 -2.51 -6.40 -24.90
C PHE A 48 -2.22 -5.07 -24.21
N ARG A 49 -3.26 -4.40 -23.75
CA ARG A 49 -3.12 -3.14 -23.01
C ARG A 49 -2.41 -3.39 -21.69
N ALA A 50 -1.26 -2.76 -21.50
CA ALA A 50 -0.53 -2.83 -20.25
C ALA A 50 -1.36 -2.23 -19.11
N ASN A 51 -1.31 -2.87 -17.93
CA ASN A 51 -1.99 -2.35 -16.75
C ASN A 51 -1.31 -1.05 -16.30
N PRO A 52 -2.08 0.03 -16.05
CA PRO A 52 -1.52 1.26 -15.51
C PRO A 52 -1.02 1.03 -14.09
N VAL A 53 0.29 1.24 -13.87
CA VAL A 53 0.90 1.01 -12.55
C VAL A 53 0.51 2.11 -11.56
N TYR A 54 0.33 3.35 -12.03
CA TYR A 54 0.17 4.52 -11.16
C TYR A 54 -1.25 5.10 -11.14
N LEU A 55 -2.02 4.95 -12.20
CA LEU A 55 -3.33 5.58 -12.32
C LEU A 55 -4.33 4.67 -13.06
N PRO A 56 -4.90 3.65 -12.39
CA PRO A 56 -5.92 2.81 -12.99
C PRO A 56 -7.22 3.59 -13.24
N ALA A 57 -7.98 3.19 -14.23
CA ALA A 57 -9.26 3.80 -14.51
C ALA A 57 -10.27 3.54 -13.36
N PRO A 58 -11.15 4.51 -13.01
CA PRO A 58 -12.10 4.35 -11.90
C PRO A 58 -12.99 3.09 -12.00
N HIS A 59 -13.39 2.72 -13.21
CA HIS A 59 -14.19 1.50 -13.42
C HIS A 59 -13.37 0.22 -13.20
N GLU A 60 -12.07 0.22 -13.52
CA GLU A 60 -11.16 -0.90 -13.26
C GLU A 60 -10.95 -1.10 -11.77
N VAL A 61 -10.81 0.00 -11.01
CA VAL A 61 -10.75 -0.05 -9.54
C VAL A 61 -12.03 -0.66 -8.98
N ALA A 62 -13.20 -0.26 -9.48
CA ALA A 62 -14.47 -0.81 -9.03
C ALA A 62 -14.61 -2.32 -9.37
N ILE A 63 -14.19 -2.73 -10.56
CA ILE A 63 -14.17 -4.14 -10.96
C ILE A 63 -13.18 -4.92 -10.10
N ALA A 64 -11.95 -4.41 -9.91
CA ALA A 64 -10.94 -5.05 -9.09
C ALA A 64 -11.41 -5.20 -7.63
N PHE A 65 -12.07 -4.18 -7.08
CA PHE A 65 -12.68 -4.25 -5.77
C PHE A 65 -13.72 -5.37 -5.67
N TYR A 66 -14.65 -5.43 -6.61
CA TYR A 66 -15.67 -6.49 -6.64
C TYR A 66 -15.05 -7.88 -6.80
N THR A 67 -14.12 -8.05 -7.74
CA THR A 67 -13.47 -9.35 -8.00
C THR A 67 -12.60 -9.81 -6.84
N SER A 68 -12.00 -8.89 -6.07
CA SER A 68 -11.20 -9.23 -4.88
C SER A 68 -12.02 -9.86 -3.75
N PHE A 69 -13.34 -9.63 -3.71
CA PHE A 69 -14.24 -10.30 -2.76
C PHE A 69 -14.87 -11.59 -3.30
N THR A 70 -14.97 -11.74 -4.62
CA THR A 70 -15.72 -12.83 -5.25
C THR A 70 -14.85 -13.88 -5.92
N THR A 71 -13.60 -13.54 -6.24
CA THR A 71 -12.69 -14.43 -6.97
C THR A 71 -11.65 -15.01 -6.03
N GLU A 72 -11.41 -16.30 -6.11
CA GLU A 72 -10.40 -16.99 -5.31
C GLU A 72 -9.00 -16.43 -5.59
N PRO A 73 -8.18 -16.23 -4.55
CA PRO A 73 -6.81 -15.74 -4.69
C PRO A 73 -6.00 -16.60 -5.64
N ARG A 74 -5.27 -15.98 -6.55
CA ARG A 74 -4.47 -16.70 -7.58
C ARG A 74 -3.31 -17.50 -7.00
N ARG A 75 -2.80 -17.13 -5.83
CA ARG A 75 -1.70 -17.80 -5.14
C ARG A 75 -2.21 -18.42 -3.84
N ARG A 76 -1.81 -19.66 -3.58
CA ARG A 76 -2.14 -20.36 -2.32
C ARG A 76 -1.67 -19.66 -1.04
N SER A 77 -0.72 -18.72 -1.16
CA SER A 77 -0.22 -17.92 -0.04
C SER A 77 -0.99 -16.62 0.16
N GLU A 78 -1.90 -16.27 -0.73
CA GLU A 78 -2.71 -15.06 -0.62
C GLU A 78 -4.00 -15.39 0.14
N GLN A 79 -4.32 -14.57 1.14
CA GLN A 79 -5.57 -14.67 1.87
C GLN A 79 -6.68 -13.93 1.12
N TRP A 80 -7.91 -14.32 1.37
CA TRP A 80 -9.06 -13.56 0.88
C TRP A 80 -9.02 -12.11 1.37
N LEU A 81 -9.53 -11.18 0.56
CA LEU A 81 -9.51 -9.77 0.92
C LEU A 81 -10.22 -9.50 2.26
N HIS A 82 -11.33 -10.18 2.53
CA HIS A 82 -12.05 -10.04 3.80
C HIS A 82 -11.27 -10.59 5.00
N GLU A 83 -10.48 -11.64 4.85
CA GLU A 83 -9.59 -12.17 5.89
C GLU A 83 -8.45 -11.19 6.17
N SER A 84 -7.82 -10.65 5.13
CA SER A 84 -6.77 -9.63 5.23
C SER A 84 -7.28 -8.33 5.87
N LEU A 85 -8.52 -7.94 5.54
CA LEU A 85 -9.22 -6.82 6.16
C LEU A 85 -9.45 -7.06 7.66
N TRP A 86 -9.98 -8.22 8.00
CA TRP A 86 -10.22 -8.59 9.40
C TRP A 86 -8.92 -8.60 10.21
N HIS A 87 -7.88 -9.20 9.65
CA HIS A 87 -6.55 -9.22 10.26
C HIS A 87 -6.00 -7.79 10.50
N SER A 88 -6.15 -6.91 9.52
CA SER A 88 -5.74 -5.50 9.65
C SER A 88 -6.54 -4.76 10.74
N ILE A 89 -7.84 -5.01 10.82
CA ILE A 89 -8.70 -4.45 11.88
C ILE A 89 -8.23 -4.92 13.26
N GLN A 90 -7.89 -6.19 13.42
CA GLN A 90 -7.37 -6.72 14.69
C GLN A 90 -6.07 -6.03 15.10
N ILE A 91 -5.13 -5.83 14.18
CA ILE A 91 -3.86 -5.14 14.45
C ILE A 91 -4.12 -3.71 14.92
N ILE A 92 -4.98 -2.98 14.22
CA ILE A 92 -5.36 -1.60 14.58
C ILE A 92 -6.05 -1.57 15.94
N PHE A 93 -7.00 -2.48 16.18
CA PHE A 93 -7.74 -2.58 17.44
C PHE A 93 -6.79 -2.81 18.62
N TRP A 94 -5.87 -3.74 18.53
CA TRP A 94 -4.92 -4.01 19.60
C TRP A 94 -3.95 -2.85 19.83
N GLY A 95 -3.41 -2.25 18.76
CA GLY A 95 -2.52 -1.09 18.87
C GLY A 95 -3.21 0.10 19.54
N PHE A 96 -4.43 0.40 19.12
CA PHE A 96 -5.25 1.48 19.70
C PHE A 96 -5.66 1.19 21.14
N THR A 97 -6.11 -0.02 21.44
CA THR A 97 -6.55 -0.42 22.79
C THR A 97 -5.41 -0.35 23.80
N LEU A 98 -4.25 -0.90 23.46
CA LEU A 98 -3.06 -0.81 24.31
C LEU A 98 -2.63 0.65 24.55
N SER A 99 -2.64 1.44 23.50
CA SER A 99 -2.37 2.88 23.58
C SER A 99 -3.35 3.60 24.51
N SER A 100 -4.64 3.29 24.41
CA SER A 100 -5.68 3.92 25.23
C SER A 100 -5.61 3.51 26.69
N ILE A 101 -5.32 2.25 26.99
CA ILE A 101 -5.18 1.75 28.37
C ILE A 101 -4.04 2.50 29.12
N LEU A 102 -2.98 2.86 28.45
CA LEU A 102 -1.86 3.58 29.04
C LEU A 102 -1.96 5.10 28.84
N GLY A 103 -2.36 5.53 27.66
CA GLY A 103 -2.38 6.94 27.28
C GLY A 103 -3.48 7.73 27.98
N VAL A 104 -4.70 7.17 28.08
CA VAL A 104 -5.81 7.87 28.72
C VAL A 104 -5.55 8.13 30.22
N PRO A 105 -5.17 7.13 31.05
CA PRO A 105 -4.83 7.42 32.45
C PRO A 105 -3.68 8.40 32.61
N LEU A 106 -2.64 8.29 31.79
CA LEU A 106 -1.51 9.21 31.83
C LEU A 106 -1.91 10.62 31.42
N GLY A 107 -2.75 10.79 30.40
CA GLY A 107 -3.30 12.07 30.00
C GLY A 107 -4.11 12.73 31.11
N ILE A 108 -5.00 11.98 31.76
CA ILE A 108 -5.79 12.48 32.89
C ILE A 108 -4.90 12.88 34.06
N LEU A 109 -3.89 12.07 34.38
CA LEU A 109 -2.93 12.40 35.43
C LEU A 109 -2.13 13.67 35.11
N SER A 110 -1.75 13.85 33.85
CA SER A 110 -1.04 15.05 33.38
C SER A 110 -1.89 16.29 33.46
N GLY A 111 -3.15 16.19 33.03
CA GLY A 111 -4.09 17.31 33.12
C GLY A 111 -4.46 17.67 34.56
N THR A 112 -4.38 16.73 35.50
CA THR A 112 -4.73 16.93 36.91
C THR A 112 -3.54 17.40 37.75
N PHE A 113 -2.35 16.87 37.52
CA PHE A 113 -1.17 17.12 38.34
C PHE A 113 -0.05 17.78 37.54
N ALA A 114 0.21 19.08 37.80
CA ALA A 114 1.25 19.84 37.11
C ALA A 114 2.67 19.25 37.27
N ALA A 115 2.96 18.52 38.35
CA ALA A 115 4.22 17.83 38.53
C ALA A 115 4.40 16.67 37.55
N VAL A 116 3.32 15.93 37.27
CA VAL A 116 3.29 14.83 36.32
C VAL A 116 3.46 15.38 34.90
N SER A 117 2.72 16.43 34.57
CA SER A 117 2.80 17.13 33.28
C SER A 117 4.24 17.59 32.98
N ARG A 118 4.86 18.33 33.88
CA ARG A 118 6.23 18.87 33.71
C ARG A 118 7.29 17.77 33.56
N LEU A 119 7.05 16.58 34.12
CA LEU A 119 8.00 15.48 34.05
C LEU A 119 8.03 14.82 32.68
N HIS A 120 6.88 14.60 32.07
CA HIS A 120 6.83 13.78 30.86
C HIS A 120 6.45 14.54 29.57
N GLU A 121 5.83 15.74 29.66
CA GLU A 121 5.54 16.59 28.50
C GLU A 121 6.75 16.74 27.56
N PRO A 122 7.98 17.06 28.03
CA PRO A 122 9.10 17.22 27.11
C PRO A 122 9.44 15.95 26.32
N PHE A 123 9.28 14.80 26.97
CA PHE A 123 9.50 13.51 26.29
C PHE A 123 8.41 13.22 25.26
N ILE A 124 7.15 13.41 25.64
CA ILE A 124 6.02 13.16 24.76
C ILE A 124 6.05 14.11 23.56
N GLU A 125 6.33 15.40 23.79
CA GLU A 125 6.48 16.36 22.71
C GLU A 125 7.61 16.00 21.75
N PHE A 126 8.75 15.55 22.25
CA PHE A 126 9.85 15.09 21.40
C PHE A 126 9.42 13.88 20.53
N PHE A 127 8.86 12.85 21.14
CA PHE A 127 8.50 11.62 20.43
C PHE A 127 7.34 11.79 19.45
N ARG A 128 6.38 12.66 19.70
CA ARG A 128 5.26 12.89 18.77
C ARG A 128 5.69 13.53 17.45
N TYR A 129 6.80 14.29 17.44
CA TYR A 129 7.34 14.84 16.20
C TYR A 129 8.11 13.80 15.36
N LEU A 130 8.47 12.69 15.95
CA LEU A 130 9.06 11.59 15.21
C LEU A 130 7.96 10.80 14.50
N PRO A 131 8.08 10.58 13.18
CA PRO A 131 7.11 9.76 12.47
C PRO A 131 7.13 8.33 13.00
N ALA A 132 5.98 7.82 13.47
CA ALA A 132 5.88 6.47 14.02
C ALA A 132 6.49 5.38 13.11
N PRO A 133 6.39 5.45 11.77
CA PRO A 133 7.07 4.51 10.87
C PRO A 133 8.60 4.52 10.98
N ALA A 134 9.23 5.59 11.48
CA ALA A 134 10.68 5.61 11.68
C ALA A 134 11.16 4.57 12.72
N PHE A 135 10.27 4.18 13.63
CA PHE A 135 10.53 3.11 14.58
C PHE A 135 10.34 1.70 14.00
N GLY A 136 9.91 1.59 12.73
CA GLY A 136 9.57 0.32 12.10
C GLY A 136 10.71 -0.68 12.09
N ALA A 137 11.91 -0.26 11.69
CA ALA A 137 13.08 -1.12 11.67
C ALA A 137 13.47 -1.61 13.06
N LEU A 138 13.41 -0.74 14.07
CA LEU A 138 13.69 -1.08 15.47
C LEU A 138 12.63 -2.05 16.02
N ALA A 139 11.36 -1.80 15.72
CA ALA A 139 10.26 -2.67 16.12
C ALA A 139 10.42 -4.08 15.53
N VAL A 140 10.78 -4.18 14.24
CA VAL A 140 11.06 -5.47 13.59
C VAL A 140 12.27 -6.17 14.22
N ALA A 141 13.32 -5.43 14.54
CA ALA A 141 14.53 -6.01 15.18
C ALA A 141 14.24 -6.59 16.56
N ILE A 142 13.32 -5.99 17.32
CA ILE A 142 12.99 -6.43 18.70
C ILE A 142 11.85 -7.46 18.71
N LEU A 143 10.79 -7.23 17.92
CA LEU A 143 9.54 -8.00 17.97
C LEU A 143 9.41 -9.03 16.84
N GLY A 144 10.39 -9.08 15.93
CA GLY A 144 10.36 -9.97 14.77
C GLY A 144 9.53 -9.42 13.61
N ILE A 145 9.27 -10.29 12.62
CA ILE A 145 8.63 -9.91 11.34
C ILE A 145 7.09 -10.08 11.30
N TYR A 146 6.50 -10.50 12.42
CA TYR A 146 5.06 -10.77 12.51
C TYR A 146 4.24 -9.49 12.77
N ASP A 147 3.13 -9.62 13.49
CA ASP A 147 2.20 -8.50 13.75
C ASP A 147 2.66 -7.58 14.88
N GLY A 148 3.57 -8.05 15.74
CA GLY A 148 4.11 -7.27 16.85
C GLY A 148 4.61 -5.87 16.44
N PRO A 149 5.48 -5.74 15.44
CA PRO A 149 5.93 -4.44 14.95
C PRO A 149 4.83 -3.52 14.47
N LYS A 150 3.82 -4.06 13.79
CA LYS A 150 2.68 -3.30 13.28
C LYS A 150 1.86 -2.71 14.43
N ILE A 151 1.56 -3.54 15.44
CA ILE A 151 0.87 -3.11 16.66
C ILE A 151 1.68 -2.06 17.40
N ALA A 152 3.01 -2.25 17.53
CA ALA A 152 3.89 -1.30 18.20
C ALA A 152 3.94 0.06 17.51
N ILE A 153 3.98 0.10 16.18
CA ILE A 153 3.97 1.35 15.41
C ILE A 153 2.65 2.10 15.62
N ILE A 154 1.50 1.40 15.59
CA ILE A 154 0.20 1.99 15.86
C ILE A 154 0.11 2.49 17.30
N PHE A 155 0.59 1.69 18.24
CA PHE A 155 0.68 2.08 19.66
C PHE A 155 1.49 3.38 19.83
N ILE A 156 2.70 3.46 19.30
CA ILE A 156 3.56 4.64 19.40
C ILE A 156 2.88 5.86 18.79
N GLY A 157 2.32 5.72 17.58
CA GLY A 157 1.67 6.81 16.87
C GLY A 157 0.44 7.36 17.59
N THR A 158 -0.33 6.52 18.28
CA THR A 158 -1.56 6.92 18.98
C THR A 158 -1.31 7.32 20.44
N PHE A 159 -0.41 6.67 21.14
CA PHE A 159 -0.12 6.90 22.56
C PHE A 159 0.30 8.34 22.84
N PHE A 160 1.32 8.84 22.18
CA PHE A 160 1.83 10.20 22.41
C PHE A 160 0.78 11.25 22.07
N GLN A 161 -0.03 11.01 21.04
CA GLN A 161 -1.10 11.91 20.66
C GLN A 161 -2.23 11.92 21.70
N GLN A 162 -2.62 10.76 22.23
CA GLN A 162 -3.68 10.66 23.24
C GLN A 162 -3.29 11.34 24.55
N VAL A 163 -2.07 11.16 25.03
CA VAL A 163 -1.61 11.77 26.31
C VAL A 163 -1.64 13.29 26.25
N LEU A 164 -1.46 13.91 25.09
CA LEU A 164 -1.45 15.36 24.95
C LEU A 164 -2.83 15.97 24.70
N VAL A 165 -3.76 15.19 24.15
CA VAL A 165 -5.10 15.69 23.81
C VAL A 165 -6.09 15.56 24.97
N ILE A 166 -5.85 14.64 25.88
CA ILE A 166 -6.68 14.39 27.07
C ILE A 166 -6.23 15.27 28.25
#